data_575c58a0e831aa2feba863cb6708ac65
#
_entry.id   575c58a0e831aa2feba863cb6708ac65
#
_cell.length_a   1.000
_cell.length_b   1.000
_cell.length_c   1.000
_cell.angle_alpha   90.00
_cell.angle_beta   90.00
_cell.angle_gamma   90.00
#
_symmetry.space_group_name_H-M   'P 1'
#
loop_
_entity.id
_entity.type
_entity.pdbx_description
1 polymer ?
#
loop_
_entity_poly.entity_id
_entity_poly.type
_entity_poly.pdbx_seq_one_letter_code
_entity_poly.pdbx_strand_id
1 'polypeptide(L)'
;IEGDTSVIGEVRYVITLDADTTLPPGTARKLVGTIAHPLNRARIDDAAALWATAFVAAGPLAALFQMGYAESLFLLWLFLALLVVVRRRFAWLYLLLPLLAFTRPGVLAFALMLAGYGVVRWVRRRTDPLPAVEIVHIVCAGLLAAALGFAWQVIAGVATGDPSAYMETELSWRRGWTNEEGAFVPFSGFVQASAIWFRVWGLPEVWGYVALALVIAAAAAVLLFEPHMRRLGVEIRLWSASYLIYLLLVFFPQSSIFRLLFPLAPLAGALAVPRRTSWRLAVLAVGVLGQWWWIDQMLVQGTTFTQIP
;
A
#
# COMPACT_ATOMS: atom_id res chain seq x y z
N ILE A 1 -28.28 17.82 30.37
CA ILE A 1 -28.34 16.82 31.45
C ILE A 1 -28.73 17.62 32.68
N GLU A 2 -29.94 17.41 33.19
CA GLU A 2 -30.37 17.95 34.48
C GLU A 2 -29.91 16.97 35.57
N GLY A 3 -29.16 17.44 36.55
CA GLY A 3 -28.66 16.65 37.67
C GLY A 3 -27.20 16.90 38.00
N ASP A 4 -26.73 16.33 39.11
CA ASP A 4 -25.33 16.38 39.51
C ASP A 4 -24.48 15.54 38.58
N THR A 5 -23.69 16.21 37.74
CA THR A 5 -22.75 15.58 36.78
C THR A 5 -21.41 15.29 37.41
N SER A 6 -21.16 15.64 38.65
CA SER A 6 -19.86 15.45 39.34
C SER A 6 -19.50 13.96 39.52
N VAL A 7 -20.48 13.09 39.54
CA VAL A 7 -20.35 11.63 39.65
C VAL A 7 -20.11 10.93 38.29
N ILE A 8 -20.23 11.66 37.19
CA ILE A 8 -19.99 11.13 35.86
C ILE A 8 -18.50 11.33 35.56
N GLY A 9 -17.71 10.30 35.74
CA GLY A 9 -16.31 10.29 35.35
C GLY A 9 -16.13 10.53 33.83
N GLU A 10 -15.06 10.08 33.24
CA GLU A 10 -14.86 10.19 31.78
C GLU A 10 -15.98 9.47 31.01
N VAL A 11 -17.01 10.21 30.59
CA VAL A 11 -18.14 9.71 29.77
C VAL A 11 -17.65 9.56 28.34
N ARG A 12 -17.62 8.31 27.84
CA ARG A 12 -17.25 8.02 26.43
C ARG A 12 -18.42 7.95 25.49
N TYR A 13 -19.59 7.56 26.00
CA TYR A 13 -20.80 7.38 25.21
C TYR A 13 -22.03 7.85 26.00
N VAL A 14 -22.91 8.57 25.31
CA VAL A 14 -24.21 8.98 25.85
C VAL A 14 -25.29 8.40 24.93
N ILE A 15 -26.26 7.70 25.52
CA ILE A 15 -27.45 7.21 24.82
C ILE A 15 -28.62 8.07 25.25
N THR A 16 -29.16 8.87 24.31
CA THR A 16 -30.36 9.65 24.52
C THR A 16 -31.57 8.86 24.03
N LEU A 17 -32.63 8.79 24.85
CA LEU A 17 -33.85 8.11 24.52
C LEU A 17 -35.01 9.10 24.69
N ASP A 18 -36.02 8.98 23.83
CA ASP A 18 -37.28 9.69 24.05
C ASP A 18 -38.00 9.09 25.27
N ALA A 19 -38.88 9.88 25.88
CA ALA A 19 -39.52 9.54 27.16
C ALA A 19 -40.35 8.23 27.12
N ASP A 20 -40.79 7.83 25.95
CA ASP A 20 -41.60 6.62 25.68
C ASP A 20 -40.75 5.45 25.14
N THR A 21 -39.45 5.66 24.93
CA THR A 21 -38.54 4.63 24.37
C THR A 21 -37.94 3.76 25.48
N THR A 22 -38.25 2.46 25.46
CA THR A 22 -37.61 1.48 26.35
C THR A 22 -36.61 0.63 25.60
N LEU A 23 -35.39 0.52 26.15
CA LEU A 23 -34.35 -0.38 25.61
C LEU A 23 -34.53 -1.78 26.20
N PRO A 24 -34.65 -2.84 25.37
CA PRO A 24 -34.63 -4.21 25.87
C PRO A 24 -33.35 -4.49 26.67
N PRO A 25 -33.37 -5.39 27.67
CA PRO A 25 -32.21 -5.75 28.45
C PRO A 25 -30.99 -6.11 27.58
N GLY A 26 -29.85 -5.51 27.85
CA GLY A 26 -28.60 -5.73 27.11
C GLY A 26 -28.43 -4.95 25.81
N THR A 27 -29.45 -4.25 25.31
CA THR A 27 -29.38 -3.46 24.06
C THR A 27 -28.37 -2.32 24.17
N ALA A 28 -28.37 -1.58 25.28
CA ALA A 28 -27.37 -0.52 25.51
C ALA A 28 -25.92 -1.06 25.41
N ARG A 29 -25.67 -2.22 26.01
CA ARG A 29 -24.36 -2.87 25.94
C ARG A 29 -23.97 -3.28 24.50
N LYS A 30 -24.92 -3.77 23.72
CA LYS A 30 -24.73 -4.11 22.31
C LYS A 30 -24.48 -2.86 21.48
N LEU A 31 -25.26 -1.78 21.68
CA LEU A 31 -25.08 -0.51 20.99
C LEU A 31 -23.69 0.09 21.27
N VAL A 32 -23.30 0.19 22.54
CA VAL A 32 -21.96 0.66 22.91
C VAL A 32 -20.87 -0.24 22.34
N GLY A 33 -21.05 -1.56 22.41
CA GLY A 33 -20.11 -2.51 21.80
C GLY A 33 -19.97 -2.33 20.29
N THR A 34 -21.07 -2.08 19.58
CA THR A 34 -21.07 -1.81 18.14
C THR A 34 -20.39 -0.48 17.82
N ILE A 35 -20.72 0.60 18.53
CA ILE A 35 -20.12 1.93 18.32
C ILE A 35 -18.62 1.91 18.67
N ALA A 36 -18.24 1.21 19.75
CA ALA A 36 -16.86 1.08 20.19
C ALA A 36 -16.05 0.11 19.36
N HIS A 37 -16.69 -0.68 18.48
CA HIS A 37 -15.98 -1.68 17.67
C HIS A 37 -14.89 -0.99 16.81
N PRO A 38 -13.67 -1.55 16.75
CA PRO A 38 -12.55 -0.94 16.02
C PRO A 38 -12.85 -0.63 14.54
N LEU A 39 -13.77 -1.40 13.91
CA LEU A 39 -14.19 -1.17 12.52
C LEU A 39 -15.09 0.05 12.33
N ASN A 40 -15.76 0.51 13.40
CA ASN A 40 -16.65 1.67 13.36
C ASN A 40 -15.92 2.97 13.75
N ARG A 41 -14.68 2.88 14.26
CA ARG A 41 -13.86 4.05 14.53
C ARG A 41 -13.17 4.50 13.26
N ALA A 42 -13.40 5.75 12.86
CA ALA A 42 -12.54 6.40 11.88
C ALA A 42 -11.10 6.38 12.40
N ARG A 43 -10.17 5.82 11.62
CA ARG A 43 -8.75 5.72 11.98
C ARG A 43 -8.04 7.05 11.89
N ILE A 44 -8.52 7.88 10.96
CA ILE A 44 -8.14 9.28 10.78
C ILE A 44 -9.42 10.10 10.67
N ASP A 45 -9.40 11.35 11.11
CA ASP A 45 -10.53 12.26 10.96
C ASP A 45 -10.72 12.71 9.49
N ASP A 46 -11.92 13.25 9.17
CA ASP A 46 -12.25 13.66 7.80
C ASP A 46 -11.30 14.74 7.27
N ALA A 47 -10.84 15.65 8.13
CA ALA A 47 -9.86 16.66 7.73
C ALA A 47 -8.53 16.01 7.35
N ALA A 48 -8.04 15.02 8.10
CA ALA A 48 -6.85 14.27 7.73
C ALA A 48 -7.06 13.46 6.45
N ALA A 49 -8.26 12.89 6.22
CA ALA A 49 -8.56 12.19 4.97
C ALA A 49 -8.50 13.13 3.75
N LEU A 50 -9.05 14.34 3.85
CA LEU A 50 -8.96 15.36 2.80
C LEU A 50 -7.50 15.77 2.53
N TRP A 51 -6.69 15.97 3.58
CA TRP A 51 -5.27 16.29 3.41
C TRP A 51 -4.49 15.14 2.80
N ALA A 52 -4.78 13.88 3.18
CA ALA A 52 -4.16 12.71 2.55
C ALA A 52 -4.47 12.65 1.05
N THR A 53 -5.73 12.93 0.67
CA THR A 53 -6.12 13.02 -0.74
C THR A 53 -5.38 14.14 -1.46
N ALA A 54 -5.26 15.34 -0.85
CA ALA A 54 -4.50 16.44 -1.42
C ALA A 54 -3.01 16.09 -1.60
N PHE A 55 -2.40 15.39 -0.63
CA PHE A 55 -1.00 14.96 -0.74
C PHE A 55 -0.77 13.94 -1.88
N VAL A 56 -1.75 13.08 -2.17
CA VAL A 56 -1.68 12.18 -3.32
C VAL A 56 -1.93 12.95 -4.62
N ALA A 57 -2.95 13.82 -4.64
CA ALA A 57 -3.37 14.55 -5.85
C ALA A 57 -2.39 15.66 -6.28
N ALA A 58 -1.57 16.17 -5.37
CA ALA A 58 -0.54 17.18 -5.62
C ALA A 58 0.86 16.71 -5.19
N GLY A 59 1.04 15.42 -4.95
CA GLY A 59 2.30 14.81 -4.57
C GLY A 59 3.31 14.72 -5.72
N PRO A 60 4.53 14.24 -5.44
CA PRO A 60 5.62 14.21 -6.43
C PRO A 60 5.27 13.47 -7.72
N LEU A 61 4.37 12.49 -7.66
CA LEU A 61 3.98 11.65 -8.78
C LEU A 61 2.57 11.98 -9.31
N ALA A 62 1.97 13.09 -8.91
CA ALA A 62 0.60 13.43 -9.33
C ALA A 62 0.47 13.68 -10.84
N ALA A 63 1.54 14.03 -11.54
CA ALA A 63 1.59 14.11 -12.99
C ALA A 63 1.19 12.78 -13.68
N LEU A 64 1.39 11.64 -13.03
CA LEU A 64 0.95 10.33 -13.54
C LEU A 64 -0.56 10.22 -13.75
N PHE A 65 -1.36 11.03 -13.04
CA PHE A 65 -2.81 11.09 -13.29
C PHE A 65 -3.18 11.73 -14.63
N GLN A 66 -2.26 12.47 -15.24
CA GLN A 66 -2.45 13.13 -16.54
C GLN A 66 -1.82 12.34 -17.70
N MET A 67 -1.12 11.26 -17.40
CA MET A 67 -0.43 10.44 -18.38
C MET A 67 -1.24 9.19 -18.72
N GLY A 68 -1.05 8.65 -19.92
CA GLY A 68 -1.67 7.41 -20.37
C GLY A 68 -1.10 6.13 -19.74
N TYR A 69 -0.62 6.20 -18.50
CA TYR A 69 -0.09 5.07 -17.75
C TYR A 69 -1.19 4.33 -16.96
N ALA A 70 -0.93 3.08 -16.64
CA ALA A 70 -1.85 2.23 -15.89
C ALA A 70 -1.96 2.58 -14.39
N GLU A 71 -1.11 3.45 -13.87
CA GLU A 71 -0.99 3.76 -12.44
C GLU A 71 -2.28 4.32 -11.84
N SER A 72 -2.96 5.21 -12.56
CA SER A 72 -4.22 5.83 -12.08
C SER A 72 -5.32 4.78 -11.90
N LEU A 73 -5.48 3.90 -12.86
CA LEU A 73 -6.47 2.84 -12.83
C LEU A 73 -6.09 1.75 -11.80
N PHE A 74 -4.80 1.42 -11.71
CA PHE A 74 -4.29 0.50 -10.70
C PHE A 74 -4.57 1.02 -9.28
N LEU A 75 -4.33 2.31 -9.02
CA LEU A 75 -4.63 2.92 -7.71
C LEU A 75 -6.11 2.87 -7.39
N LEU A 76 -7.00 3.11 -8.36
CA LEU A 76 -8.44 3.00 -8.15
C LEU A 76 -8.80 1.59 -7.65
N TRP A 77 -8.37 0.55 -8.35
CA TRP A 77 -8.65 -0.83 -7.94
C TRP A 77 -8.00 -1.19 -6.62
N LEU A 78 -6.78 -0.71 -6.38
CA LEU A 78 -6.07 -0.91 -5.13
C LEU A 78 -6.82 -0.28 -3.94
N PHE A 79 -7.22 0.99 -4.04
CA PHE A 79 -7.95 1.65 -2.96
C PHE A 79 -9.30 0.98 -2.69
N LEU A 80 -10.02 0.56 -3.73
CA LEU A 80 -11.27 -0.20 -3.58
C LEU A 80 -11.00 -1.56 -2.94
N ALA A 81 -9.97 -2.29 -3.35
CA ALA A 81 -9.60 -3.57 -2.75
C ALA A 81 -9.21 -3.43 -1.28
N LEU A 82 -8.41 -2.43 -0.92
CA LEU A 82 -8.08 -2.13 0.47
C LEU A 82 -9.30 -1.73 1.28
N LEU A 83 -10.20 -0.92 0.72
CA LEU A 83 -11.44 -0.51 1.37
C LEU A 83 -12.33 -1.70 1.70
N VAL A 84 -12.48 -2.66 0.79
CA VAL A 84 -13.32 -3.85 1.05
C VAL A 84 -12.68 -4.79 2.07
N VAL A 85 -11.34 -4.87 2.13
CA VAL A 85 -10.64 -5.60 3.20
C VAL A 85 -10.88 -4.91 4.56
N VAL A 86 -10.70 -3.59 4.65
CA VAL A 86 -10.95 -2.81 5.86
C VAL A 86 -12.39 -2.96 6.33
N ARG A 87 -13.35 -3.01 5.40
CA ARG A 87 -14.80 -3.19 5.69
C ARG A 87 -15.21 -4.65 5.83
N ARG A 88 -14.26 -5.59 5.72
CA ARG A 88 -14.50 -7.06 5.74
C ARG A 88 -15.56 -7.52 4.71
N ARG A 89 -15.65 -6.84 3.57
CA ARG A 89 -16.53 -7.20 2.45
C ARG A 89 -15.77 -7.99 1.39
N PHE A 90 -15.14 -9.09 1.81
CA PHE A 90 -14.17 -9.85 1.00
C PHE A 90 -14.72 -10.39 -0.31
N ALA A 91 -16.03 -10.61 -0.43
CA ALA A 91 -16.65 -11.09 -1.66
C ALA A 91 -16.35 -10.20 -2.88
N TRP A 92 -16.18 -8.88 -2.69
CA TRP A 92 -15.80 -7.96 -3.75
C TRP A 92 -14.37 -8.14 -4.27
N LEU A 93 -13.52 -8.82 -3.52
CA LEU A 93 -12.15 -9.10 -3.97
C LEU A 93 -12.12 -10.00 -5.21
N TYR A 94 -13.11 -10.90 -5.39
CA TYR A 94 -13.18 -11.76 -6.58
C TYR A 94 -13.37 -10.95 -7.88
N LEU A 95 -13.92 -9.75 -7.81
CA LEU A 95 -14.00 -8.82 -8.93
C LEU A 95 -12.78 -7.91 -9.01
N LEU A 96 -12.35 -7.35 -7.86
CA LEU A 96 -11.33 -6.31 -7.83
C LEU A 96 -9.91 -6.84 -8.10
N LEU A 97 -9.60 -8.08 -7.66
CA LEU A 97 -8.28 -8.66 -7.88
C LEU A 97 -7.96 -8.94 -9.35
N PRO A 98 -8.89 -9.49 -10.18
CA PRO A 98 -8.66 -9.57 -11.62
C PRO A 98 -8.45 -8.21 -12.28
N LEU A 99 -9.28 -7.21 -11.95
CA LEU A 99 -9.13 -5.86 -12.46
C LEU A 99 -7.77 -5.26 -12.10
N LEU A 100 -7.32 -5.45 -10.86
CA LEU A 100 -6.00 -5.02 -10.40
C LEU A 100 -4.88 -5.74 -11.17
N ALA A 101 -4.96 -7.07 -11.30
CA ALA A 101 -3.94 -7.91 -11.91
C ALA A 101 -3.73 -7.62 -13.41
N PHE A 102 -4.83 -7.41 -14.14
CA PHE A 102 -4.77 -7.13 -15.57
C PHE A 102 -4.55 -5.65 -15.91
N THR A 103 -4.59 -4.77 -14.90
CA THR A 103 -4.18 -3.38 -15.10
C THR A 103 -2.66 -3.24 -15.05
N ARG A 104 -2.00 -3.94 -14.10
CA ARG A 104 -0.55 -3.85 -13.90
C ARG A 104 -0.05 -5.01 -13.02
N PRO A 105 1.19 -5.52 -13.24
CA PRO A 105 1.84 -6.45 -12.31
C PRO A 105 1.93 -5.88 -10.89
N GLY A 106 1.71 -6.74 -9.87
CA GLY A 106 1.76 -6.32 -8.46
C GLY A 106 0.74 -7.03 -7.56
N VAL A 107 -0.20 -7.79 -8.14
CA VAL A 107 -1.23 -8.50 -7.37
C VAL A 107 -0.68 -9.57 -6.42
N LEU A 108 0.53 -10.10 -6.68
CA LEU A 108 1.23 -10.99 -5.74
C LEU A 108 1.48 -10.34 -4.38
N ALA A 109 1.70 -9.03 -4.35
CA ALA A 109 1.78 -8.29 -3.09
C ALA A 109 0.46 -8.35 -2.30
N PHE A 110 -0.68 -8.38 -3.01
CA PHE A 110 -1.99 -8.50 -2.37
C PHE A 110 -2.21 -9.92 -1.82
N ALA A 111 -1.71 -10.95 -2.50
CA ALA A 111 -1.72 -12.33 -1.96
C ALA A 111 -0.93 -12.42 -0.65
N LEU A 112 0.28 -11.84 -0.61
CA LEU A 112 1.11 -11.79 0.59
C LEU A 112 0.44 -10.98 1.71
N MET A 113 -0.18 -9.85 1.37
CA MET A 113 -0.95 -9.05 2.31
C MET A 113 -2.10 -9.84 2.92
N LEU A 114 -2.88 -10.58 2.13
CA LEU A 114 -4.00 -11.39 2.63
C LEU A 114 -3.51 -12.55 3.51
N ALA A 115 -2.38 -13.18 3.16
CA ALA A 115 -1.76 -14.19 4.02
C ALA A 115 -1.39 -13.61 5.39
N GLY A 116 -0.68 -12.47 5.41
CA GLY A 116 -0.33 -11.76 6.66
C GLY A 116 -1.57 -11.32 7.43
N TYR A 117 -2.60 -10.82 6.73
CA TYR A 117 -3.88 -10.43 7.35
C TYR A 117 -4.57 -11.64 7.99
N GLY A 118 -4.62 -12.77 7.30
CA GLY A 118 -5.17 -14.02 7.84
C GLY A 118 -4.45 -14.44 9.13
N VAL A 119 -3.12 -14.37 9.18
CA VAL A 119 -2.34 -14.64 10.39
C VAL A 119 -2.71 -13.68 11.52
N VAL A 120 -2.76 -12.38 11.26
CA VAL A 120 -3.14 -11.37 12.28
C VAL A 120 -4.56 -11.64 12.80
N ARG A 121 -5.51 -11.94 11.91
CA ARG A 121 -6.89 -12.28 12.29
C ARG A 121 -6.93 -13.56 13.14
N TRP A 122 -6.17 -14.55 12.78
CA TRP A 122 -6.06 -15.81 13.54
C TRP A 122 -5.50 -15.59 14.94
N VAL A 123 -4.42 -14.82 15.07
CA VAL A 123 -3.82 -14.48 16.37
C VAL A 123 -4.82 -13.72 17.26
N ARG A 124 -5.58 -12.80 16.68
CA ARG A 124 -6.56 -11.96 17.38
C ARG A 124 -7.93 -12.61 17.55
N ARG A 125 -8.17 -13.84 17.10
CA ARG A 125 -9.51 -14.47 17.08
C ARG A 125 -10.20 -14.57 18.43
N ARG A 126 -9.48 -14.47 19.53
CA ARG A 126 -10.05 -14.46 20.89
C ARG A 126 -10.68 -13.12 21.25
N THR A 127 -10.16 -12.02 20.74
CA THR A 127 -10.64 -10.65 21.00
C THR A 127 -11.45 -10.08 19.87
N ASP A 128 -11.24 -10.56 18.64
CA ASP A 128 -11.94 -10.17 17.42
C ASP A 128 -12.34 -11.45 16.67
N PRO A 129 -13.59 -11.92 16.85
CA PRO A 129 -14.05 -13.20 16.31
C PRO A 129 -13.80 -13.35 14.81
N LEU A 130 -13.34 -14.52 14.41
CA LEU A 130 -13.03 -14.86 13.02
C LEU A 130 -13.99 -15.97 12.54
N PRO A 131 -15.09 -15.62 11.87
CA PRO A 131 -16.05 -16.61 11.37
C PRO A 131 -15.44 -17.42 10.22
N ALA A 132 -15.87 -18.68 10.06
CA ALA A 132 -15.36 -19.57 9.03
C ALA A 132 -15.51 -19.00 7.60
N VAL A 133 -16.60 -18.29 7.32
CA VAL A 133 -16.82 -17.62 6.02
C VAL A 133 -15.74 -16.59 5.73
N GLU A 134 -15.30 -15.82 6.74
CA GLU A 134 -14.19 -14.87 6.57
C GLU A 134 -12.88 -15.59 6.25
N ILE A 135 -12.58 -16.71 6.93
CA ILE A 135 -11.39 -17.54 6.65
C ILE A 135 -11.41 -18.00 5.19
N VAL A 136 -12.55 -18.58 4.75
CA VAL A 136 -12.71 -19.06 3.37
C VAL A 136 -12.45 -17.93 2.37
N HIS A 137 -13.05 -16.75 2.57
CA HIS A 137 -12.82 -15.63 1.67
C HIS A 137 -11.35 -15.15 1.66
N ILE A 138 -10.71 -15.04 2.82
CA ILE A 138 -9.30 -14.62 2.89
C ILE A 138 -8.42 -15.62 2.14
N VAL A 139 -8.62 -16.92 2.36
CA VAL A 139 -7.84 -17.99 1.70
C VAL A 139 -8.11 -18.00 0.20
N CYS A 140 -9.40 -18.06 -0.22
CA CYS A 140 -9.74 -18.12 -1.64
C CYS A 140 -9.31 -16.86 -2.41
N ALA A 141 -9.49 -15.66 -1.84
CA ALA A 141 -9.03 -14.43 -2.46
C ALA A 141 -7.48 -14.36 -2.50
N GLY A 142 -6.80 -14.87 -1.46
CA GLY A 142 -5.35 -14.98 -1.44
C GLY A 142 -4.82 -15.92 -2.54
N LEU A 143 -5.44 -17.09 -2.70
CA LEU A 143 -5.10 -18.04 -3.77
C LEU A 143 -5.42 -17.48 -5.16
N LEU A 144 -6.55 -16.77 -5.31
CA LEU A 144 -6.88 -16.08 -6.55
C LEU A 144 -5.82 -15.02 -6.89
N ALA A 145 -5.43 -14.18 -5.93
CA ALA A 145 -4.39 -13.17 -6.14
C ALA A 145 -3.05 -13.80 -6.51
N ALA A 146 -2.69 -14.93 -5.89
CA ALA A 146 -1.48 -15.67 -6.23
C ALA A 146 -1.55 -16.23 -7.65
N ALA A 147 -2.65 -16.88 -8.04
CA ALA A 147 -2.85 -17.39 -9.39
C ALA A 147 -2.80 -16.27 -10.45
N LEU A 148 -3.50 -15.16 -10.21
CA LEU A 148 -3.49 -14.00 -11.08
C LEU A 148 -2.10 -13.36 -11.20
N GLY A 149 -1.25 -13.48 -10.18
CA GLY A 149 0.12 -12.98 -10.21
C GLY A 149 1.01 -13.66 -11.23
N PHE A 150 0.66 -14.88 -11.65
CA PHE A 150 1.35 -15.62 -12.70
C PHE A 150 0.60 -15.63 -14.04
N ALA A 151 -0.56 -14.94 -14.13
CA ALA A 151 -1.40 -14.98 -15.32
C ALA A 151 -0.66 -14.44 -16.56
N TRP A 152 0.14 -13.37 -16.43
CA TRP A 152 0.87 -12.81 -17.55
C TRP A 152 1.94 -13.75 -18.10
N GLN A 153 2.64 -14.53 -17.24
CA GLN A 153 3.58 -15.54 -17.70
C GLN A 153 2.88 -16.63 -18.52
N VAL A 154 1.72 -17.09 -18.03
CA VAL A 154 0.92 -18.11 -18.74
C VAL A 154 0.39 -17.57 -20.06
N ILE A 155 -0.18 -16.36 -20.07
CA ILE A 155 -0.72 -15.72 -21.27
C ILE A 155 0.39 -15.50 -22.32
N ALA A 156 1.53 -14.98 -21.92
CA ALA A 156 2.66 -14.78 -22.83
C ALA A 156 3.16 -16.13 -23.39
N GLY A 157 3.33 -17.13 -22.54
CA GLY A 157 3.76 -18.45 -22.97
C GLY A 157 2.80 -19.10 -23.97
N VAL A 158 1.49 -19.00 -23.75
CA VAL A 158 0.49 -19.52 -24.69
C VAL A 158 0.46 -18.71 -26.00
N ALA A 159 0.55 -17.39 -25.91
CA ALA A 159 0.47 -16.52 -27.07
C ALA A 159 1.70 -16.60 -28.00
N THR A 160 2.88 -16.84 -27.42
CA THR A 160 4.15 -16.91 -28.18
C THR A 160 4.60 -18.33 -28.50
N GLY A 161 4.03 -19.33 -27.83
CA GLY A 161 4.51 -20.72 -27.86
C GLY A 161 5.80 -20.94 -27.06
N ASP A 162 6.28 -19.92 -26.33
CA ASP A 162 7.49 -19.97 -25.51
C ASP A 162 7.18 -19.65 -24.05
N PRO A 163 7.26 -20.65 -23.14
CA PRO A 163 7.00 -20.44 -21.71
C PRO A 163 7.93 -19.41 -21.03
N SER A 164 9.09 -19.14 -21.61
CA SER A 164 10.07 -18.20 -21.06
C SER A 164 9.86 -16.75 -21.52
N ALA A 165 9.01 -16.50 -22.53
CA ALA A 165 8.87 -15.20 -23.21
C ALA A 165 8.66 -14.01 -22.27
N TYR A 166 7.79 -14.18 -21.25
CA TYR A 166 7.57 -13.11 -20.28
C TYR A 166 8.83 -12.81 -19.47
N MET A 167 9.48 -13.85 -18.95
CA MET A 167 10.66 -13.70 -18.11
C MET A 167 11.86 -13.15 -18.90
N GLU A 168 12.02 -13.59 -20.15
CA GLU A 168 13.07 -13.07 -21.03
C GLU A 168 12.87 -11.56 -21.32
N THR A 169 11.63 -11.14 -21.52
CA THR A 169 11.29 -9.72 -21.71
C THR A 169 11.60 -8.91 -20.46
N GLU A 170 11.20 -9.37 -19.28
CA GLU A 170 11.47 -8.67 -18.01
C GLU A 170 12.98 -8.59 -17.72
N LEU A 171 13.71 -9.67 -17.99
CA LEU A 171 15.17 -9.71 -17.77
C LEU A 171 15.94 -8.89 -18.81
N SER A 172 15.40 -8.64 -20.01
CA SER A 172 16.06 -7.85 -21.04
C SER A 172 16.39 -6.42 -20.56
N TRP A 173 15.48 -5.81 -19.80
CA TRP A 173 15.69 -4.50 -19.18
C TRP A 173 16.85 -4.50 -18.20
N ARG A 174 17.00 -5.58 -17.42
CA ARG A 174 18.09 -5.75 -16.45
C ARG A 174 19.42 -6.00 -17.14
N ARG A 175 19.43 -6.83 -18.19
CA ARG A 175 20.65 -7.13 -18.98
C ARG A 175 21.28 -5.89 -19.57
N GLY A 176 20.48 -4.92 -20.01
CA GLY A 176 20.96 -3.63 -20.49
C GLY A 176 21.77 -2.83 -19.45
N TRP A 177 21.59 -3.10 -18.16
CA TRP A 177 22.34 -2.47 -17.08
C TRP A 177 23.49 -3.30 -16.54
N THR A 178 23.34 -4.61 -16.50
CA THR A 178 24.30 -5.52 -15.84
C THR A 178 25.30 -6.14 -16.81
N ASN A 179 25.00 -6.17 -18.11
CA ASN A 179 25.73 -6.96 -19.11
C ASN A 179 25.83 -8.46 -18.74
N GLU A 180 24.93 -8.96 -17.88
CA GLU A 180 24.89 -10.34 -17.43
C GLU A 180 23.70 -11.08 -18.06
N GLU A 181 23.94 -12.25 -18.64
CA GLU A 181 22.90 -13.15 -19.17
C GLU A 181 22.36 -14.11 -18.10
N GLY A 182 22.31 -13.66 -16.85
CA GLY A 182 21.88 -14.48 -15.73
C GLY A 182 20.38 -14.77 -15.71
N ALA A 183 20.01 -15.91 -15.13
CA ALA A 183 18.63 -16.24 -14.82
C ALA A 183 18.07 -15.35 -13.72
N PHE A 184 16.74 -15.31 -13.61
CA PHE A 184 16.07 -14.59 -12.52
C PHE A 184 16.46 -15.19 -11.15
N VAL A 185 17.02 -14.34 -10.29
CA VAL A 185 17.30 -14.67 -8.90
C VAL A 185 16.51 -13.69 -8.01
N PRO A 186 15.61 -14.17 -7.14
CA PRO A 186 14.87 -13.32 -6.22
C PRO A 186 15.80 -12.43 -5.38
N PHE A 187 15.38 -11.19 -5.12
CA PHE A 187 16.11 -10.16 -4.37
C PHE A 187 17.39 -9.62 -5.01
N SER A 188 17.96 -10.28 -6.02
CA SER A 188 19.22 -9.86 -6.63
C SER A 188 19.11 -8.52 -7.36
N GLY A 189 17.92 -8.14 -7.84
CA GLY A 189 17.71 -6.90 -8.59
C GLY A 189 18.09 -5.65 -7.80
N PHE A 190 17.61 -5.52 -6.58
CA PHE A 190 17.93 -4.37 -5.71
C PHE A 190 19.42 -4.35 -5.30
N VAL A 191 20.00 -5.52 -5.02
CA VAL A 191 21.42 -5.62 -4.66
C VAL A 191 22.31 -5.16 -5.80
N GLN A 192 22.07 -5.67 -7.01
CA GLN A 192 22.83 -5.27 -8.20
C GLN A 192 22.62 -3.79 -8.55
N ALA A 193 21.36 -3.32 -8.54
CA ALA A 193 21.07 -1.93 -8.85
C ALA A 193 21.71 -0.97 -7.84
N SER A 194 21.76 -1.31 -6.55
CA SER A 194 22.41 -0.46 -5.54
C SER A 194 23.90 -0.26 -5.85
N ALA A 195 24.60 -1.31 -6.24
CA ALA A 195 26.01 -1.23 -6.65
C ALA A 195 26.18 -0.38 -7.93
N ILE A 196 25.33 -0.64 -8.95
CA ILE A 196 25.40 0.04 -10.25
C ILE A 196 25.15 1.53 -10.09
N TRP A 197 24.09 1.94 -9.37
CA TRP A 197 23.78 3.36 -9.19
C TRP A 197 24.89 4.12 -8.45
N PHE A 198 25.51 3.53 -7.43
CA PHE A 198 26.64 4.16 -6.74
C PHE A 198 27.84 4.27 -7.66
N ARG A 199 28.11 3.28 -8.49
CA ARG A 199 29.17 3.36 -9.51
C ARG A 199 28.88 4.47 -10.55
N VAL A 200 27.63 4.59 -11.02
CA VAL A 200 27.20 5.67 -11.94
C VAL A 200 27.42 7.05 -11.32
N TRP A 201 27.24 7.18 -10.01
CA TRP A 201 27.49 8.43 -9.28
C TRP A 201 28.97 8.63 -8.89
N GLY A 202 29.87 7.77 -9.33
CA GLY A 202 31.29 7.84 -8.99
C GLY A 202 31.63 7.46 -7.55
N LEU A 203 30.75 6.74 -6.87
CA LEU A 203 30.91 6.30 -5.48
C LEU A 203 31.25 4.81 -5.41
N PRO A 204 31.98 4.34 -4.38
CA PRO A 204 32.23 2.92 -4.15
C PRO A 204 30.94 2.10 -3.97
N GLU A 205 30.86 0.95 -4.61
CA GLU A 205 29.67 0.06 -4.60
C GLU A 205 29.25 -0.38 -3.20
N VAL A 206 30.21 -0.52 -2.28
CA VAL A 206 29.95 -0.90 -0.88
C VAL A 206 28.94 0.04 -0.21
N TRP A 207 28.98 1.32 -0.53
CA TRP A 207 28.03 2.29 -0.01
C TRP A 207 26.62 2.08 -0.56
N GLY A 208 26.50 1.51 -1.77
CA GLY A 208 25.22 1.09 -2.32
C GLY A 208 24.54 0.00 -1.46
N TYR A 209 25.30 -1.01 -1.07
CA TYR A 209 24.80 -2.07 -0.21
C TYR A 209 24.43 -1.55 1.19
N VAL A 210 25.26 -0.68 1.76
CA VAL A 210 24.97 -0.04 3.05
C VAL A 210 23.69 0.80 2.97
N ALA A 211 23.57 1.62 1.93
CA ALA A 211 22.39 2.45 1.70
C ALA A 211 21.12 1.59 1.56
N LEU A 212 21.17 0.50 0.78
CA LEU A 212 20.05 -0.43 0.63
C LEU A 212 19.64 -1.02 1.98
N ALA A 213 20.60 -1.51 2.77
CA ALA A 213 20.32 -2.07 4.09
C ALA A 213 19.67 -1.04 5.02
N LEU A 214 20.17 0.20 5.03
CA LEU A 214 19.62 1.28 5.82
C LEU A 214 18.21 1.67 5.38
N VAL A 215 17.93 1.73 4.08
CA VAL A 215 16.60 2.03 3.54
C VAL A 215 15.60 0.94 3.92
N ILE A 216 15.97 -0.34 3.80
CA ILE A 216 15.13 -1.46 4.23
C ILE A 216 14.85 -1.39 5.74
N ALA A 217 15.89 -1.18 6.55
CA ALA A 217 15.74 -1.06 8.00
C ALA A 217 14.85 0.13 8.39
N ALA A 218 15.05 1.28 7.75
CA ALA A 218 14.23 2.47 7.99
C ALA A 218 12.76 2.25 7.59
N ALA A 219 12.50 1.65 6.43
CA ALA A 219 11.15 1.32 5.98
C ALA A 219 10.45 0.35 6.97
N ALA A 220 11.16 -0.69 7.41
CA ALA A 220 10.67 -1.61 8.42
C ALA A 220 10.38 -0.90 9.76
N ALA A 221 11.31 -0.06 10.22
CA ALA A 221 11.14 0.70 11.46
C ALA A 221 9.92 1.64 11.38
N VAL A 222 9.74 2.37 10.29
CA VAL A 222 8.60 3.25 10.06
C VAL A 222 7.29 2.46 10.06
N LEU A 223 7.20 1.36 9.31
CA LEU A 223 5.99 0.54 9.25
C LEU A 223 5.66 -0.14 10.59
N LEU A 224 6.65 -0.50 11.40
CA LEU A 224 6.44 -1.21 12.66
C LEU A 224 6.22 -0.26 13.84
N PHE A 225 6.98 0.83 13.94
CA PHE A 225 7.09 1.59 15.18
C PHE A 225 6.53 3.01 15.08
N GLU A 226 6.45 3.62 13.88
CA GLU A 226 5.98 5.00 13.74
C GLU A 226 4.50 5.12 14.16
N PRO A 227 4.16 6.00 15.13
CA PRO A 227 2.80 6.08 15.70
C PRO A 227 1.71 6.46 14.70
N HIS A 228 1.99 7.34 13.73
CA HIS A 228 1.01 7.76 12.74
C HIS A 228 0.74 6.65 11.71
N MET A 229 1.77 5.87 11.33
CA MET A 229 1.63 4.65 10.52
C MET A 229 0.76 3.61 11.23
N ARG A 230 0.94 3.44 12.53
CA ARG A 230 0.13 2.52 13.33
C ARG A 230 -1.34 2.90 13.37
N ARG A 231 -1.68 4.18 13.24
CA ARG A 231 -3.07 4.67 13.17
C ARG A 231 -3.78 4.29 11.87
N LEU A 232 -3.06 4.09 10.77
CA LEU A 232 -3.67 3.65 9.49
C LEU A 232 -4.25 2.22 9.56
N GLY A 233 -3.87 1.47 10.57
CA GLY A 233 -4.32 0.11 10.79
C GLY A 233 -3.43 -0.95 10.15
N VAL A 234 -3.74 -2.20 10.46
CA VAL A 234 -2.91 -3.33 10.07
C VAL A 234 -2.97 -3.61 8.57
N GLU A 235 -4.12 -3.37 7.94
CA GLU A 235 -4.35 -3.65 6.53
C GLU A 235 -3.45 -2.80 5.63
N ILE A 236 -3.39 -1.49 5.87
CA ILE A 236 -2.55 -0.57 5.09
C ILE A 236 -1.07 -0.86 5.32
N ARG A 237 -0.68 -1.18 6.56
CA ARG A 237 0.70 -1.53 6.90
C ARG A 237 1.13 -2.84 6.27
N LEU A 238 0.26 -3.86 6.29
CA LEU A 238 0.51 -5.14 5.63
C LEU A 238 0.60 -4.98 4.12
N TRP A 239 -0.32 -4.19 3.52
CA TRP A 239 -0.21 -3.88 2.11
C TRP A 239 1.15 -3.27 1.77
N SER A 240 1.53 -2.21 2.50
CA SER A 240 2.79 -1.50 2.23
C SER A 240 4.02 -2.39 2.42
N ALA A 241 4.03 -3.20 3.49
CA ALA A 241 5.11 -4.17 3.72
C ALA A 241 5.17 -5.22 2.60
N SER A 242 4.02 -5.80 2.25
CA SER A 242 3.93 -6.83 1.21
C SER A 242 4.32 -6.30 -0.16
N TYR A 243 3.94 -5.06 -0.48
CA TYR A 243 4.30 -4.43 -1.74
C TYR A 243 5.81 -4.12 -1.81
N LEU A 244 6.40 -3.62 -0.73
CA LEU A 244 7.86 -3.43 -0.66
C LEU A 244 8.62 -4.75 -0.77
N ILE A 245 8.16 -5.82 -0.09
CA ILE A 245 8.75 -7.15 -0.22
C ILE A 245 8.62 -7.66 -1.66
N TYR A 246 7.46 -7.48 -2.30
CA TYR A 246 7.24 -7.83 -3.70
C TYR A 246 8.24 -7.11 -4.62
N LEU A 247 8.41 -5.79 -4.46
CA LEU A 247 9.38 -5.04 -5.25
C LEU A 247 10.81 -5.54 -5.02
N LEU A 248 11.21 -5.74 -3.76
CA LEU A 248 12.53 -6.28 -3.43
C LEU A 248 12.77 -7.65 -4.08
N LEU A 249 11.70 -8.48 -4.17
CA LEU A 249 11.77 -9.83 -4.72
C LEU A 249 12.00 -9.85 -6.23
N VAL A 250 11.27 -8.98 -6.97
CA VAL A 250 11.16 -9.14 -8.44
C VAL A 250 11.79 -7.99 -9.23
N PHE A 251 11.94 -6.80 -8.66
CA PHE A 251 12.24 -5.61 -9.42
C PHE A 251 13.75 -5.26 -9.40
N PHE A 252 14.23 -4.76 -10.54
CA PHE A 252 15.55 -4.14 -10.67
C PHE A 252 15.36 -2.61 -10.72
N PRO A 253 15.73 -1.85 -9.66
CA PRO A 253 15.54 -0.42 -9.58
C PRO A 253 16.24 0.38 -10.68
N GLN A 254 15.43 1.05 -11.47
CA GLN A 254 15.81 2.04 -12.48
C GLN A 254 15.19 3.39 -12.11
N SER A 255 15.29 4.40 -12.95
CA SER A 255 14.61 5.69 -12.76
C SER A 255 13.09 5.57 -12.58
N SER A 256 12.47 4.56 -13.18
CA SER A 256 11.04 4.22 -13.02
C SER A 256 10.65 3.77 -11.60
N ILE A 257 11.61 3.58 -10.67
CA ILE A 257 11.32 3.21 -9.28
C ILE A 257 10.31 4.16 -8.62
N PHE A 258 10.40 5.46 -8.91
CA PHE A 258 9.46 6.46 -8.37
C PHE A 258 8.02 6.10 -8.71
N ARG A 259 7.75 5.77 -9.98
CA ARG A 259 6.43 5.34 -10.45
C ARG A 259 5.98 4.04 -9.77
N LEU A 260 6.92 3.11 -9.57
CA LEU A 260 6.65 1.83 -8.92
C LEU A 260 6.38 1.96 -7.41
N LEU A 261 6.78 3.07 -6.77
CA LEU A 261 6.42 3.35 -5.38
C LEU A 261 5.02 3.98 -5.23
N PHE A 262 4.36 4.38 -6.32
CA PHE A 262 3.05 5.01 -6.26
C PHE A 262 1.95 4.17 -5.57
N PRO A 263 1.92 2.83 -5.64
CA PRO A 263 1.00 1.99 -4.86
C PRO A 263 1.15 2.10 -3.33
N LEU A 264 2.18 2.80 -2.83
CA LEU A 264 2.30 3.16 -1.41
C LEU A 264 1.53 4.44 -1.05
N ALA A 265 0.79 5.06 -1.99
CA ALA A 265 -0.04 6.23 -1.77
C ALA A 265 -0.96 6.16 -0.52
N PRO A 266 -1.48 4.98 -0.08
CA PRO A 266 -2.24 4.90 1.16
C PRO A 266 -1.47 5.37 2.41
N LEU A 267 -0.12 5.39 2.38
CA LEU A 267 0.71 5.91 3.46
C LEU A 267 0.60 7.44 3.63
N ALA A 268 0.11 8.16 2.62
CA ALA A 268 -0.16 9.61 2.72
C ALA A 268 -1.11 9.94 3.89
N GLY A 269 -1.97 8.99 4.29
CA GLY A 269 -2.80 9.10 5.48
C GLY A 269 -1.99 9.36 6.75
N ALA A 270 -0.81 8.75 6.91
CA ALA A 270 0.04 8.97 8.08
C ALA A 270 0.64 10.39 8.11
N LEU A 271 1.02 10.92 6.95
CA LEU A 271 1.51 12.29 6.82
C LEU A 271 0.43 13.34 7.14
N ALA A 272 -0.84 12.97 6.95
CA ALA A 272 -1.98 13.86 7.20
C ALA A 272 -2.47 13.86 8.66
N VAL A 273 -2.09 12.87 9.48
CA VAL A 273 -2.50 12.75 10.89
C VAL A 273 -2.10 13.99 11.73
N PRO A 274 -0.88 14.54 11.61
CA PRO A 274 -0.54 15.74 12.35
C PRO A 274 -1.46 16.91 12.00
N ARG A 275 -2.03 17.58 13.03
CA ARG A 275 -3.04 18.63 12.85
C ARG A 275 -2.45 20.02 12.59
N ARG A 276 -1.14 20.20 12.72
CA ARG A 276 -0.47 21.49 12.51
C ARG A 276 -0.58 21.89 11.04
N THR A 277 -1.21 23.03 10.77
CA THR A 277 -1.38 23.56 9.41
C THR A 277 -0.04 23.79 8.72
N SER A 278 0.96 24.30 9.45
CA SER A 278 2.32 24.49 8.91
C SER A 278 2.94 23.18 8.40
N TRP A 279 2.78 22.08 9.15
CA TRP A 279 3.22 20.75 8.69
C TRP A 279 2.52 20.34 7.40
N ARG A 280 1.20 20.44 7.35
CA ARG A 280 0.40 20.04 6.19
C ARG A 280 0.74 20.87 4.95
N LEU A 281 0.93 22.19 5.12
CA LEU A 281 1.36 23.06 4.04
C LEU A 281 2.80 22.75 3.59
N ALA A 282 3.71 22.44 4.52
CA ALA A 282 5.07 22.03 4.18
C ALA A 282 5.09 20.73 3.38
N VAL A 283 4.32 19.71 3.79
CA VAL A 283 4.20 18.45 3.04
C VAL A 283 3.63 18.68 1.64
N LEU A 284 2.61 19.53 1.52
CA LEU A 284 2.03 19.89 0.21
C LEU A 284 3.05 20.62 -0.66
N ALA A 285 3.76 21.61 -0.12
CA ALA A 285 4.79 22.34 -0.84
C ALA A 285 5.92 21.43 -1.33
N VAL A 286 6.40 20.52 -0.47
CA VAL A 286 7.40 19.51 -0.85
C VAL A 286 6.85 18.59 -1.93
N GLY A 287 5.56 18.22 -1.85
CA GLY A 287 4.87 17.42 -2.87
C GLY A 287 4.88 18.11 -4.24
N VAL A 288 4.45 19.38 -4.28
CA VAL A 288 4.41 20.18 -5.53
C VAL A 288 5.81 20.43 -6.11
N LEU A 289 6.78 20.77 -5.26
CA LEU A 289 8.18 20.92 -5.70
C LEU A 289 8.77 19.62 -6.21
N GLY A 290 8.46 18.50 -5.55
CA GLY A 290 8.86 17.17 -6.00
C GLY A 290 8.20 16.79 -7.33
N GLN A 291 6.94 17.16 -7.55
CA GLN A 291 6.24 16.97 -8.82
C GLN A 291 6.90 17.77 -9.94
N TRP A 292 7.18 19.05 -9.68
CA TRP A 292 7.88 19.89 -10.66
C TRP A 292 9.25 19.29 -11.00
N TRP A 293 10.06 18.89 -10.03
CA TRP A 293 11.35 18.25 -10.23
C TRP A 293 11.22 16.94 -11.03
N TRP A 294 10.23 16.09 -10.69
CA TRP A 294 10.03 14.83 -11.40
C TRP A 294 9.63 15.05 -12.86
N ILE A 295 8.74 16.00 -13.14
CA ILE A 295 8.36 16.39 -14.51
C ILE A 295 9.59 16.89 -15.27
N ASP A 296 10.34 17.80 -14.70
CA ASP A 296 11.53 18.37 -15.33
C ASP A 296 12.54 17.27 -15.68
N GLN A 297 12.91 16.45 -14.71
CA GLN A 297 13.95 15.45 -14.89
C GLN A 297 13.52 14.25 -15.75
N MET A 298 12.29 13.80 -15.65
CA MET A 298 11.84 12.56 -16.28
C MET A 298 11.10 12.77 -17.59
N LEU A 299 10.44 13.91 -17.78
CA LEU A 299 9.61 14.16 -18.96
C LEU A 299 10.22 15.25 -19.88
N VAL A 300 10.81 16.31 -19.32
CA VAL A 300 11.38 17.40 -20.11
C VAL A 300 12.81 17.10 -20.50
N GLN A 301 13.64 16.68 -19.54
CA GLN A 301 15.06 16.39 -19.77
C GLN A 301 15.34 14.90 -19.99
N GLY A 302 14.35 14.03 -19.88
CA GLY A 302 14.45 12.58 -19.93
C GLY A 302 14.86 12.00 -21.30
N THR A 303 15.98 12.47 -21.84
CA THR A 303 16.55 11.99 -23.11
C THR A 303 17.62 10.92 -22.91
N THR A 304 18.01 10.66 -21.68
CA THR A 304 19.07 9.67 -21.35
C THR A 304 18.44 8.37 -20.82
N PHE A 305 19.17 7.26 -21.00
CA PHE A 305 18.77 5.95 -20.51
C PHE A 305 18.55 5.90 -18.98
N THR A 306 19.16 6.84 -18.24
CA THR A 306 19.03 6.95 -16.78
C THR A 306 17.85 7.79 -16.31
N GLN A 307 17.05 8.35 -17.20
CA GLN A 307 15.95 9.29 -16.91
C GLN A 307 14.63 8.86 -17.56
N ILE A 308 14.39 7.57 -17.68
CA ILE A 308 13.12 7.03 -18.19
C ILE A 308 12.09 7.05 -17.07
N PRO A 309 10.88 7.66 -17.28
CA PRO A 309 9.84 7.77 -16.29
C PRO A 309 9.16 6.43 -15.97
#